data_2f4fa35b1bc7d1fd7349878e9623263d
#
_entry.id   2f4fa35b1bc7d1fd7349878e9623263d
#
_cell.length_a   1.000
_cell.length_b   1.000
_cell.length_c   1.000
_cell.angle_alpha   90.00
_cell.angle_beta   90.00
_cell.angle_gamma   90.00
#
_symmetry.space_group_name_H-M   'P 1'
#
loop_
_entity.id
_entity.type
_entity.pdbx_description
1 polymer ?
#
loop_
_entity_poly.entity_id
_entity_poly.type
_entity_poly.pdbx_seq_one_letter_code
_entity_poly.pdbx_strand_id
1 'polypeptide(L)'
;HAARGQTLTVEPAAMQAAVSLTDKYVKDRNQPDKCIDAIDIACAAAIVTGRTSVVVGDVATVVSEWTGIPAGQLTADERRRLMDMEAILAARVVGQEAAVAAVSRRVRTALAGLKAPNRPVGVFLFLGPSGVGKTQLAKELARFLFGTTDALTRVDMGEYQEKEKAWTLIGAARGYRESGKGGLLTEAIRKRPFGVVLLDEIEKAHPDLFNVFLAAFDEGRITDGIGNAIDCSNAIFVLTSNLGAFRREPGAVGF
;
A
#
# COMPACT_ATOMS: atom_id res chain seq x y z
N HIS A 1 16.97 22.38 -22.40
CA HIS A 1 16.83 21.81 -23.74
C HIS A 1 15.93 22.71 -24.59
N ALA A 2 16.55 23.62 -25.32
CA ALA A 2 15.88 24.45 -26.31
C ALA A 2 15.75 23.67 -27.63
N ALA A 3 14.72 22.84 -27.75
CA ALA A 3 14.30 22.32 -29.02
C ALA A 3 13.13 23.18 -29.50
N ARG A 4 13.34 23.98 -30.55
CA ARG A 4 12.36 24.78 -31.30
C ARG A 4 11.76 26.00 -30.60
N GLY A 5 12.54 26.87 -29.95
CA GLY A 5 12.09 28.24 -29.65
C GLY A 5 10.88 28.38 -28.70
N GLN A 6 10.39 27.31 -28.10
CA GLN A 6 9.35 27.35 -27.09
C GLN A 6 9.98 27.34 -25.70
N THR A 7 9.82 28.41 -24.96
CA THR A 7 10.22 28.51 -23.57
C THR A 7 9.22 27.74 -22.72
N LEU A 8 9.65 26.58 -22.14
CA LEU A 8 8.86 25.83 -21.19
C LEU A 8 9.03 26.46 -19.81
N THR A 9 7.94 26.78 -19.13
CA THR A 9 7.93 27.36 -17.79
C THR A 9 7.51 26.31 -16.77
N VAL A 10 8.29 26.13 -15.70
CA VAL A 10 7.87 25.30 -14.56
C VAL A 10 7.25 26.20 -13.50
N GLU A 11 6.00 25.94 -13.16
CA GLU A 11 5.30 26.71 -12.12
C GLU A 11 5.98 26.53 -10.76
N PRO A 12 6.07 27.59 -9.92
CA PRO A 12 6.63 27.48 -8.57
C PRO A 12 5.95 26.39 -7.72
N ALA A 13 4.62 26.22 -7.87
CA ALA A 13 3.86 25.17 -7.20
C ALA A 13 4.28 23.77 -7.66
N ALA A 14 4.64 23.58 -8.93
CA ALA A 14 5.15 22.31 -9.45
C ALA A 14 6.54 21.98 -8.90
N MET A 15 7.41 22.95 -8.72
CA MET A 15 8.72 22.76 -8.08
C MET A 15 8.57 22.34 -6.62
N GLN A 16 7.69 23.00 -5.87
CA GLN A 16 7.40 22.63 -4.48
C GLN A 16 6.79 21.22 -4.38
N ALA A 17 5.90 20.88 -5.32
CA ALA A 17 5.32 19.56 -5.40
C ALA A 17 6.38 18.49 -5.70
N ALA A 18 7.33 18.75 -6.60
CA ALA A 18 8.39 17.81 -6.90
C ALA A 18 9.21 17.44 -5.64
N VAL A 19 9.60 18.43 -4.85
CA VAL A 19 10.32 18.18 -3.60
C VAL A 19 9.45 17.42 -2.60
N SER A 20 8.23 17.89 -2.34
CA SER A 20 7.38 17.33 -1.29
C SER A 20 6.87 15.93 -1.63
N LEU A 21 6.45 15.69 -2.88
CA LEU A 21 5.93 14.39 -3.31
C LEU A 21 7.05 13.35 -3.39
N THR A 22 8.21 13.70 -3.95
CA THR A 22 9.32 12.76 -4.00
C THR A 22 9.88 12.46 -2.62
N ASP A 23 9.93 13.44 -1.71
CA ASP A 23 10.37 13.19 -0.33
C ASP A 23 9.42 12.25 0.42
N LYS A 24 8.13 12.44 0.24
CA LYS A 24 7.10 11.64 0.91
C LYS A 24 6.97 10.23 0.34
N TYR A 25 7.03 10.07 -0.98
CA TYR A 25 6.60 8.84 -1.65
C TYR A 25 7.72 8.05 -2.32
N VAL A 26 8.87 8.66 -2.66
CA VAL A 26 10.00 7.98 -3.30
C VAL A 26 11.11 7.77 -2.27
N LYS A 27 11.20 6.56 -1.69
CA LYS A 27 12.11 6.25 -0.58
C LYS A 27 13.41 5.57 -1.00
N ASP A 28 13.47 5.05 -2.21
CA ASP A 28 14.60 4.32 -2.79
C ASP A 28 15.68 5.22 -3.40
N ARG A 29 15.43 6.54 -3.45
CA ARG A 29 16.33 7.55 -4.02
C ARG A 29 16.55 8.71 -3.07
N ASN A 30 17.67 9.41 -3.23
CA ASN A 30 18.04 10.57 -2.39
C ASN A 30 17.65 11.91 -3.03
N GLN A 31 17.44 12.93 -2.19
CA GLN A 31 17.38 14.32 -2.64
C GLN A 31 18.80 14.80 -2.91
N PRO A 32 19.03 15.73 -3.88
CA PRO A 32 18.06 16.40 -4.74
C PRO A 32 17.68 15.61 -6.02
N ASP A 33 18.40 14.55 -6.36
CA ASP A 33 18.32 13.86 -7.66
C ASP A 33 16.88 13.44 -8.02
N LYS A 34 16.16 12.84 -7.06
CA LYS A 34 14.79 12.38 -7.31
C LYS A 34 13.79 13.50 -7.67
N CYS A 35 13.96 14.71 -7.11
CA CYS A 35 13.07 15.82 -7.46
C CYS A 35 13.46 16.46 -8.80
N ILE A 36 14.75 16.49 -9.15
CA ILE A 36 15.25 16.96 -10.44
C ILE A 36 14.76 16.04 -11.55
N ASP A 37 14.94 14.72 -11.39
CA ASP A 37 14.44 13.71 -12.34
C ASP A 37 12.93 13.83 -12.56
N ALA A 38 12.15 14.03 -11.49
CA ALA A 38 10.71 14.20 -11.59
C ALA A 38 10.32 15.42 -12.42
N ILE A 39 11.00 16.54 -12.24
CA ILE A 39 10.78 17.76 -13.02
C ILE A 39 11.19 17.55 -14.48
N ASP A 40 12.34 16.93 -14.73
CA ASP A 40 12.85 16.70 -16.08
C ASP A 40 11.91 15.82 -16.90
N ILE A 41 11.38 14.74 -16.31
CA ILE A 41 10.39 13.86 -16.96
C ILE A 41 9.07 14.62 -17.20
N ALA A 42 8.60 15.40 -16.22
CA ALA A 42 7.40 16.21 -16.39
C ALA A 42 7.56 17.26 -17.49
N CYS A 43 8.75 17.88 -17.60
CA CYS A 43 9.09 18.79 -18.69
C CYS A 43 9.08 18.09 -20.05
N ALA A 44 9.70 16.92 -20.14
CA ALA A 44 9.72 16.13 -21.37
C ALA A 44 8.32 15.76 -21.83
N ALA A 45 7.44 15.33 -20.92
CA ALA A 45 6.05 14.99 -21.19
C ALA A 45 5.23 16.23 -21.64
N ALA A 46 5.46 17.39 -21.03
CA ALA A 46 4.82 18.63 -21.44
C ALA A 46 5.23 19.06 -22.86
N ILE A 47 6.52 18.93 -23.21
CA ILE A 47 7.03 19.22 -24.56
C ILE A 47 6.38 18.29 -25.60
N VAL A 48 6.34 16.99 -25.33
CA VAL A 48 5.74 15.99 -26.24
C VAL A 48 4.26 16.27 -26.48
N THR A 49 3.55 16.75 -25.46
CA THR A 49 2.12 17.10 -25.55
C THR A 49 1.87 18.53 -26.06
N GLY A 50 2.92 19.28 -26.47
CA GLY A 50 2.82 20.63 -27.00
C GLY A 50 2.46 21.71 -25.97
N ARG A 51 2.61 21.43 -24.68
CA ARG A 51 2.36 22.39 -23.60
C ARG A 51 3.59 23.26 -23.32
N THR A 52 3.35 24.47 -22.85
CA THR A 52 4.38 25.46 -22.54
C THR A 52 4.60 25.64 -21.04
N SER A 53 3.82 24.95 -20.20
CA SER A 53 3.97 25.00 -18.74
C SER A 53 3.88 23.62 -18.12
N VAL A 54 4.60 23.41 -17.02
CA VAL A 54 4.54 22.25 -16.15
C VAL A 54 3.82 22.65 -14.86
N VAL A 55 2.76 21.92 -14.54
CA VAL A 55 1.91 22.15 -13.37
C VAL A 55 2.07 21.01 -12.34
N VAL A 56 1.50 21.19 -11.15
CA VAL A 56 1.53 20.18 -10.06
C VAL A 56 1.06 18.78 -10.52
N GLY A 57 0.04 18.74 -11.38
CA GLY A 57 -0.51 17.49 -11.90
C GLY A 57 0.48 16.69 -12.75
N ASP A 58 1.38 17.35 -13.47
CA ASP A 58 2.40 16.68 -14.27
C ASP A 58 3.42 15.97 -13.39
N VAL A 59 3.88 16.65 -12.35
CA VAL A 59 4.79 16.08 -11.34
C VAL A 59 4.10 14.92 -10.59
N ALA A 60 2.83 15.10 -10.22
CA ALA A 60 2.06 14.03 -9.58
C ALA A 60 1.93 12.81 -10.48
N THR A 61 1.78 12.97 -11.80
CA THR A 61 1.75 11.87 -12.76
C THR A 61 3.08 11.10 -12.77
N VAL A 62 4.22 11.79 -12.82
CA VAL A 62 5.54 11.15 -12.79
C VAL A 62 5.74 10.36 -11.49
N VAL A 63 5.44 10.96 -10.33
CA VAL A 63 5.55 10.28 -9.03
C VAL A 63 4.58 9.10 -8.95
N SER A 64 3.40 9.22 -9.56
CA SER A 64 2.42 8.13 -9.67
C SER A 64 2.98 6.94 -10.46
N GLU A 65 3.65 7.18 -11.57
CA GLU A 65 4.28 6.13 -12.38
C GLU A 65 5.40 5.41 -11.61
N TRP A 66 6.20 6.15 -10.83
CA TRP A 66 7.29 5.56 -10.05
C TRP A 66 6.80 4.73 -8.85
N THR A 67 5.72 5.18 -8.21
CA THR A 67 5.26 4.62 -6.92
C THR A 67 4.06 3.69 -7.06
N GLY A 68 3.35 3.75 -8.19
CA GLY A 68 2.08 3.08 -8.39
C GLY A 68 0.91 3.73 -7.64
N ILE A 69 1.10 4.92 -7.01
CA ILE A 69 0.04 5.67 -6.35
C ILE A 69 -0.66 6.54 -7.38
N PRO A 70 -1.98 6.48 -7.55
CA PRO A 70 -2.69 7.32 -8.53
C PRO A 70 -2.41 8.81 -8.34
N ALA A 71 -2.14 9.54 -9.43
CA ALA A 71 -1.80 10.96 -9.40
C ALA A 71 -2.87 11.82 -8.68
N GLY A 72 -4.14 11.45 -8.82
CA GLY A 72 -5.24 12.10 -8.10
C GLY A 72 -5.17 11.98 -6.58
N GLN A 73 -4.42 11.03 -6.04
CA GLN A 73 -4.19 10.91 -4.60
C GLN A 73 -3.03 11.78 -4.10
N LEU A 74 -2.24 12.29 -5.01
CA LEU A 74 -1.10 13.15 -4.71
C LEU A 74 -1.47 14.64 -4.68
N THR A 75 -2.73 14.98 -4.99
CA THR A 75 -3.25 16.36 -5.13
C THR A 75 -4.32 16.70 -4.09
N ALA A 76 -4.74 17.97 -4.03
CA ALA A 76 -5.65 18.50 -3.01
C ALA A 76 -7.08 17.89 -2.98
N ASP A 77 -7.55 17.26 -4.07
CA ASP A 77 -8.87 16.61 -4.15
C ASP A 77 -8.96 15.33 -3.28
N GLU A 78 -7.82 14.81 -2.84
CA GLU A 78 -7.74 13.61 -2.00
C GLU A 78 -8.49 13.77 -0.67
N ARG A 79 -8.43 14.95 -0.05
CA ARG A 79 -9.11 15.17 1.23
C ARG A 79 -10.61 14.94 1.14
N ARG A 80 -11.26 15.47 0.10
CA ARG A 80 -12.70 15.27 -0.12
C ARG A 80 -13.01 13.80 -0.35
N ARG A 81 -12.23 13.13 -1.21
CA ARG A 81 -12.38 11.71 -1.51
C ARG A 81 -12.21 10.83 -0.25
N LEU A 82 -11.25 11.13 0.62
CA LEU A 82 -11.07 10.43 1.89
C LEU A 82 -12.23 10.66 2.87
N MET A 83 -12.87 11.81 2.84
CA MET A 83 -14.09 12.03 3.63
C MET A 83 -15.25 11.16 3.15
N ASP A 84 -15.37 10.95 1.84
CA ASP A 84 -16.42 10.14 1.23
C ASP A 84 -16.10 8.62 1.22
N MET A 85 -14.94 8.21 1.71
CA MET A 85 -14.42 6.83 1.70
C MET A 85 -15.46 5.81 2.23
N GLU A 86 -16.09 6.14 3.34
CA GLU A 86 -17.04 5.25 4.02
C GLU A 86 -18.27 4.98 3.14
N ALA A 87 -18.84 6.03 2.55
CA ALA A 87 -19.98 5.91 1.65
C ALA A 87 -19.63 5.13 0.36
N ILE A 88 -18.44 5.39 -0.20
CA ILE A 88 -17.97 4.71 -1.41
C ILE A 88 -17.73 3.23 -1.16
N LEU A 89 -17.13 2.85 -0.04
CA LEU A 89 -16.89 1.45 0.31
C LEU A 89 -18.20 0.74 0.66
N ALA A 90 -19.11 1.37 1.44
CA ALA A 90 -20.40 0.80 1.81
C ALA A 90 -21.29 0.49 0.60
N ALA A 91 -21.21 1.30 -0.45
CA ALA A 91 -21.94 1.06 -1.69
C ALA A 91 -21.48 -0.22 -2.42
N ARG A 92 -20.26 -0.69 -2.16
CA ARG A 92 -19.65 -1.87 -2.82
C ARG A 92 -19.55 -3.10 -1.93
N VAL A 93 -19.57 -2.91 -0.62
CA VAL A 93 -19.47 -3.98 0.39
C VAL A 93 -20.70 -3.91 1.27
N VAL A 94 -21.74 -4.61 0.86
CA VAL A 94 -23.05 -4.58 1.51
C VAL A 94 -23.04 -5.46 2.77
N GLY A 95 -23.69 -4.98 3.83
CA GLY A 95 -23.87 -5.73 5.09
C GLY A 95 -22.65 -5.77 6.00
N GLN A 96 -21.68 -4.86 5.78
CA GLN A 96 -20.44 -4.75 6.58
C GLN A 96 -20.17 -3.29 7.02
N GLU A 97 -21.21 -2.56 7.36
CA GLU A 97 -21.17 -1.13 7.65
C GLU A 97 -20.20 -0.81 8.79
N ALA A 98 -20.20 -1.62 9.84
CA ALA A 98 -19.31 -1.41 10.99
C ALA A 98 -17.82 -1.63 10.64
N ALA A 99 -17.52 -2.66 9.82
CA ALA A 99 -16.16 -2.92 9.35
C ALA A 99 -15.69 -1.80 8.41
N VAL A 100 -16.53 -1.37 7.49
CA VAL A 100 -16.26 -0.26 6.56
C VAL A 100 -15.98 1.02 7.35
N ALA A 101 -16.79 1.35 8.35
CA ALA A 101 -16.60 2.53 9.20
C ALA A 101 -15.27 2.46 9.99
N ALA A 102 -14.95 1.31 10.59
CA ALA A 102 -13.71 1.12 11.34
C ALA A 102 -12.47 1.26 10.46
N VAL A 103 -12.46 0.60 9.28
CA VAL A 103 -11.37 0.68 8.30
C VAL A 103 -11.20 2.13 7.81
N SER A 104 -12.30 2.77 7.40
CA SER A 104 -12.28 4.13 6.88
C SER A 104 -11.74 5.13 7.92
N ARG A 105 -12.17 5.03 9.16
CA ARG A 105 -11.69 5.87 10.27
C ARG A 105 -10.18 5.72 10.46
N ARG A 106 -9.69 4.48 10.54
CA ARG A 106 -8.26 4.20 10.76
C ARG A 106 -7.41 4.71 9.62
N VAL A 107 -7.81 4.46 8.37
CA VAL A 107 -7.10 4.90 7.17
C VAL A 107 -7.07 6.43 7.11
N ARG A 108 -8.19 7.12 7.33
CA ARG A 108 -8.24 8.59 7.39
C ARG A 108 -7.29 9.15 8.43
N THR A 109 -7.29 8.59 9.65
CA THR A 109 -6.38 9.01 10.73
C THR A 109 -4.92 8.86 10.33
N ALA A 110 -4.55 7.73 9.72
CA ALA A 110 -3.18 7.47 9.31
C ALA A 110 -2.72 8.41 8.18
N LEU A 111 -3.56 8.63 7.17
CA LEU A 111 -3.26 9.50 6.04
C LEU A 111 -3.27 11.00 6.40
N ALA A 112 -3.97 11.37 7.48
CA ALA A 112 -3.88 12.70 8.09
C ALA A 112 -2.57 12.96 8.87
N GLY A 113 -1.63 11.99 8.86
CA GLY A 113 -0.33 12.12 9.54
C GLY A 113 -0.34 11.79 11.03
N LEU A 114 -1.45 11.24 11.55
CA LEU A 114 -1.63 10.93 12.98
C LEU A 114 -1.25 9.47 13.32
N LYS A 115 -0.53 8.78 12.45
CA LYS A 115 0.04 7.46 12.75
C LYS A 115 1.47 7.58 13.31
N ALA A 116 1.91 6.57 14.07
CA ALA A 116 3.32 6.45 14.42
C ALA A 116 4.16 6.30 13.13
N PRO A 117 5.32 7.00 13.00
CA PRO A 117 6.08 7.08 11.75
C PRO A 117 6.43 5.73 11.15
N ASN A 118 6.83 4.78 11.98
CA ASN A 118 7.34 3.48 11.55
C ASN A 118 6.26 2.39 11.49
N ARG A 119 4.98 2.67 11.82
CA ARG A 119 3.91 1.67 11.77
C ARG A 119 3.20 1.68 10.41
N PRO A 120 2.64 0.54 9.97
CA PRO A 120 1.77 0.48 8.82
C PRO A 120 0.62 1.49 8.88
N VAL A 121 0.06 1.84 7.73
CA VAL A 121 -1.14 2.70 7.64
C VAL A 121 -2.29 2.10 8.45
N GLY A 122 -2.45 0.78 8.37
CA GLY A 122 -3.43 0.05 9.17
C GLY A 122 -3.13 -1.44 9.20
N VAL A 123 -3.51 -2.09 10.31
CA VAL A 123 -3.53 -3.54 10.45
C VAL A 123 -4.94 -3.91 10.90
N PHE A 124 -5.61 -4.75 10.12
CA PHE A 124 -7.00 -5.13 10.35
C PHE A 124 -7.11 -6.65 10.43
N LEU A 125 -7.81 -7.16 11.43
CA LEU A 125 -8.19 -8.56 11.53
C LEU A 125 -9.69 -8.68 11.27
N PHE A 126 -10.05 -9.35 10.18
CA PHE A 126 -11.44 -9.63 9.80
C PHE A 126 -11.81 -11.04 10.24
N LEU A 127 -12.68 -11.13 11.24
CA LEU A 127 -13.22 -12.39 11.77
C LEU A 127 -14.61 -12.63 11.21
N GLY A 128 -14.93 -13.89 10.91
CA GLY A 128 -16.27 -14.27 10.48
C GLY A 128 -16.30 -15.45 9.51
N PRO A 129 -17.47 -16.00 9.20
CA PRO A 129 -17.62 -17.15 8.30
C PRO A 129 -17.17 -16.81 6.87
N SER A 130 -16.92 -17.83 6.05
CA SER A 130 -16.66 -17.65 4.63
C SER A 130 -17.82 -16.98 3.91
N GLY A 131 -17.53 -16.18 2.88
CA GLY A 131 -18.56 -15.56 2.04
C GLY A 131 -19.15 -14.24 2.56
N VAL A 132 -18.79 -13.77 3.76
CA VAL A 132 -19.34 -12.52 4.33
C VAL A 132 -18.71 -11.23 3.76
N GLY A 133 -17.77 -11.32 2.83
CA GLY A 133 -17.20 -10.15 2.17
C GLY A 133 -15.83 -9.70 2.67
N LYS A 134 -15.13 -10.45 3.54
CA LYS A 134 -13.80 -10.11 4.07
C LYS A 134 -12.79 -9.76 2.97
N THR A 135 -12.62 -10.66 2.01
CA THR A 135 -11.72 -10.48 0.85
C THR A 135 -12.21 -9.36 -0.08
N GLN A 136 -13.55 -9.19 -0.21
CA GLN A 136 -14.12 -8.13 -1.03
C GLN A 136 -13.79 -6.75 -0.46
N LEU A 137 -13.87 -6.57 0.86
CA LEU A 137 -13.52 -5.31 1.50
C LEU A 137 -12.03 -4.95 1.26
N ALA A 138 -11.12 -5.94 1.34
CA ALA A 138 -9.71 -5.72 1.03
C ALA A 138 -9.48 -5.30 -0.44
N LYS A 139 -10.20 -5.91 -1.40
CA LYS A 139 -10.15 -5.53 -2.81
C LYS A 139 -10.68 -4.11 -3.05
N GLU A 140 -11.81 -3.76 -2.46
CA GLU A 140 -12.39 -2.42 -2.61
C GLU A 140 -11.54 -1.35 -1.92
N LEU A 141 -10.87 -1.69 -0.81
CA LEU A 141 -9.90 -0.83 -0.15
C LEU A 141 -8.70 -0.54 -1.07
N ALA A 142 -8.14 -1.58 -1.72
CA ALA A 142 -7.05 -1.41 -2.68
C ALA A 142 -7.49 -0.55 -3.88
N ARG A 143 -8.67 -0.83 -4.45
CA ARG A 143 -9.23 -0.03 -5.54
C ARG A 143 -9.48 1.41 -5.14
N PHE A 144 -10.02 1.64 -3.94
CA PHE A 144 -10.26 2.98 -3.44
C PHE A 144 -8.96 3.75 -3.25
N LEU A 145 -7.96 3.18 -2.58
CA LEU A 145 -6.73 3.88 -2.23
C LEU A 145 -5.75 4.00 -3.40
N PHE A 146 -5.69 3.00 -4.27
CA PHE A 146 -4.65 2.91 -5.29
C PHE A 146 -5.21 2.85 -6.73
N GLY A 147 -6.53 2.98 -6.90
CA GLY A 147 -7.17 3.01 -8.22
C GLY A 147 -7.29 1.67 -8.93
N THR A 148 -6.57 0.65 -8.46
CA THR A 148 -6.53 -0.69 -9.05
C THR A 148 -6.58 -1.79 -8.00
N THR A 149 -7.15 -2.93 -8.38
CA THR A 149 -7.07 -4.14 -7.56
C THR A 149 -5.70 -4.80 -7.58
N ASP A 150 -4.82 -4.45 -8.53
CA ASP A 150 -3.45 -4.98 -8.62
C ASP A 150 -2.55 -4.50 -7.47
N ALA A 151 -2.99 -3.46 -6.75
CA ALA A 151 -2.35 -3.01 -5.51
C ALA A 151 -2.68 -3.92 -4.31
N LEU A 152 -3.44 -5.00 -4.51
CA LEU A 152 -3.70 -6.04 -3.52
C LEU A 152 -2.72 -7.21 -3.72
N THR A 153 -1.82 -7.40 -2.77
CA THR A 153 -1.04 -8.63 -2.65
C THR A 153 -1.81 -9.61 -1.78
N ARG A 154 -2.35 -10.68 -2.38
CA ARG A 154 -3.05 -11.73 -1.64
C ARG A 154 -2.13 -12.91 -1.39
N VAL A 155 -2.08 -13.35 -0.14
CA VAL A 155 -1.35 -14.55 0.30
C VAL A 155 -2.35 -15.47 1.01
N ASP A 156 -2.51 -16.69 0.51
CA ASP A 156 -3.28 -17.73 1.18
C ASP A 156 -2.37 -18.45 2.19
N MET A 157 -2.64 -18.25 3.47
CA MET A 157 -1.81 -18.81 4.53
C MET A 157 -1.95 -20.33 4.65
N GLY A 158 -2.98 -20.91 4.04
CA GLY A 158 -3.13 -22.35 3.91
C GLY A 158 -2.00 -23.02 3.10
N GLU A 159 -1.32 -22.27 2.23
CA GLU A 159 -0.16 -22.77 1.49
C GLU A 159 1.13 -22.76 2.31
N TYR A 160 1.17 -22.05 3.45
CA TYR A 160 2.35 -21.77 4.28
C TYR A 160 2.27 -22.39 5.67
N GLN A 161 1.69 -23.60 5.78
CA GLN A 161 1.55 -24.34 7.03
C GLN A 161 2.86 -25.05 7.41
N GLU A 162 3.65 -25.45 6.43
CA GLU A 162 4.95 -26.12 6.62
C GLU A 162 6.08 -25.10 6.72
N LYS A 163 7.08 -25.40 7.54
CA LYS A 163 8.20 -24.49 7.81
C LYS A 163 8.98 -24.12 6.55
N GLU A 164 9.24 -25.10 5.69
CA GLU A 164 9.96 -24.92 4.42
C GLU A 164 9.21 -23.95 3.49
N LYS A 165 7.89 -24.07 3.41
CA LYS A 165 7.06 -23.18 2.64
C LYS A 165 6.97 -21.79 3.26
N ALA A 166 6.90 -21.69 4.59
CA ALA A 166 6.88 -20.40 5.29
C ALA A 166 8.11 -19.55 4.94
N TRP A 167 9.29 -20.17 4.82
CA TRP A 167 10.50 -19.47 4.41
C TRP A 167 10.47 -18.96 2.97
N THR A 168 9.72 -19.58 2.05
CA THR A 168 9.59 -19.06 0.69
C THR A 168 8.80 -17.74 0.64
N LEU A 169 7.96 -17.50 1.64
CA LEU A 169 7.18 -16.26 1.74
C LEU A 169 8.04 -15.04 2.11
N ILE A 170 9.00 -15.22 3.01
CA ILE A 170 9.87 -14.16 3.53
C ILE A 170 11.30 -14.19 2.98
N GLY A 171 11.64 -15.25 2.25
CA GLY A 171 12.97 -15.52 1.72
C GLY A 171 13.73 -16.53 2.58
N ALA A 172 14.42 -17.47 1.93
CA ALA A 172 15.20 -18.49 2.60
C ALA A 172 16.49 -17.91 3.18
N ALA A 173 16.83 -18.33 4.42
CA ALA A 173 18.09 -17.97 5.05
C ALA A 173 19.30 -18.46 4.23
N ARG A 174 20.45 -17.80 4.38
CA ARG A 174 21.70 -18.19 3.71
C ARG A 174 22.04 -19.66 4.05
N GLY A 175 22.24 -20.47 3.01
CA GLY A 175 22.59 -21.90 3.16
C GLY A 175 21.49 -22.87 2.68
N TYR A 176 20.29 -22.42 2.38
CA TYR A 176 19.26 -23.24 1.74
C TYR A 176 19.34 -23.17 0.20
N ARG A 177 18.81 -24.20 -0.51
CA ARG A 177 18.92 -24.36 -1.98
C ARG A 177 18.40 -23.19 -2.81
N GLU A 178 17.61 -22.29 -2.23
CA GLU A 178 17.06 -21.07 -2.87
C GLU A 178 17.53 -19.78 -2.17
N SER A 179 18.61 -19.85 -1.41
CA SER A 179 19.21 -18.67 -0.77
C SER A 179 19.69 -17.70 -1.83
N GLY A 180 19.15 -16.47 -1.82
CA GLY A 180 19.50 -15.41 -2.80
C GLY A 180 18.29 -14.89 -3.58
N LYS A 181 17.14 -15.56 -3.55
CA LYS A 181 15.87 -15.01 -4.02
C LYS A 181 15.15 -14.40 -2.83
N GLY A 182 14.67 -13.17 -2.97
CA GLY A 182 13.76 -12.55 -2.00
C GLY A 182 12.50 -13.40 -1.83
N GLY A 183 11.82 -13.29 -0.68
CA GLY A 183 10.57 -14.00 -0.46
C GLY A 183 9.42 -13.40 -1.29
N LEU A 184 8.39 -14.20 -1.56
CA LEU A 184 7.23 -13.75 -2.33
C LEU A 184 6.59 -12.47 -1.75
N LEU A 185 6.36 -12.44 -0.44
CA LEU A 185 5.78 -11.28 0.24
C LEU A 185 6.74 -10.10 0.28
N THR A 186 7.99 -10.35 0.63
CA THR A 186 9.00 -9.31 0.76
C THR A 186 9.29 -8.63 -0.58
N GLU A 187 9.36 -9.40 -1.68
CA GLU A 187 9.50 -8.84 -3.02
C GLU A 187 8.25 -8.09 -3.50
N ALA A 188 7.05 -8.59 -3.15
CA ALA A 188 5.81 -7.89 -3.49
C ALA A 188 5.73 -6.52 -2.80
N ILE A 189 6.08 -6.44 -1.49
CA ILE A 189 6.10 -5.17 -0.75
C ILE A 189 7.22 -4.26 -1.26
N ARG A 190 8.42 -4.79 -1.58
CA ARG A 190 9.52 -4.01 -2.15
C ARG A 190 9.14 -3.37 -3.48
N LYS A 191 8.47 -4.11 -4.36
CA LYS A 191 7.99 -3.61 -5.65
C LYS A 191 6.85 -2.61 -5.52
N ARG A 192 5.99 -2.79 -4.52
CA ARG A 192 4.82 -1.95 -4.25
C ARG A 192 4.72 -1.65 -2.76
N PRO A 193 5.52 -0.69 -2.25
CA PRO A 193 5.50 -0.31 -0.83
C PRO A 193 4.16 0.32 -0.42
N PHE A 194 3.40 0.85 -1.38
CA PHE A 194 2.05 1.37 -1.20
C PHE A 194 1.05 0.34 -1.74
N GLY A 195 0.41 -0.40 -0.85
CA GLY A 195 -0.53 -1.45 -1.25
C GLY A 195 -1.29 -2.03 -0.07
N VAL A 196 -2.23 -2.91 -0.39
CA VAL A 196 -2.93 -3.74 0.58
C VAL A 196 -2.34 -5.15 0.53
N VAL A 197 -1.91 -5.64 1.68
CA VAL A 197 -1.46 -7.02 1.86
C VAL A 197 -2.57 -7.78 2.57
N LEU A 198 -3.15 -8.75 1.88
CA LEU A 198 -4.18 -9.64 2.42
C LEU A 198 -3.54 -10.98 2.78
N LEU A 199 -3.52 -11.28 4.08
CA LEU A 199 -3.12 -12.57 4.64
C LEU A 199 -4.40 -13.36 4.91
N ASP A 200 -4.77 -14.24 3.97
CA ASP A 200 -6.04 -14.96 4.01
C ASP A 200 -5.88 -16.24 4.86
N GLU A 201 -6.85 -16.52 5.77
CA GLU A 201 -6.86 -17.67 6.68
C GLU A 201 -5.60 -17.74 7.58
N ILE A 202 -5.31 -16.62 8.25
CA ILE A 202 -4.09 -16.44 9.07
C ILE A 202 -3.90 -17.55 10.12
N GLU A 203 -4.98 -18.16 10.61
CA GLU A 203 -4.93 -19.28 11.56
C GLU A 203 -4.26 -20.53 11.02
N LYS A 204 -4.09 -20.65 9.71
CA LYS A 204 -3.42 -21.80 9.07
C LYS A 204 -1.91 -21.58 8.90
N ALA A 205 -1.42 -20.37 9.14
CA ALA A 205 -0.01 -20.03 8.98
C ALA A 205 0.89 -20.82 9.93
N HIS A 206 2.11 -21.16 9.47
CA HIS A 206 3.13 -21.71 10.35
C HIS A 206 3.45 -20.72 11.49
N PRO A 207 3.62 -21.18 12.75
CA PRO A 207 3.86 -20.31 13.90
C PRO A 207 5.03 -19.33 13.74
N ASP A 208 6.10 -19.72 13.06
CA ASP A 208 7.28 -18.86 12.83
C ASP A 208 6.93 -17.57 12.07
N LEU A 209 5.89 -17.59 11.20
CA LEU A 209 5.44 -16.42 10.47
C LEU A 209 4.78 -15.36 11.36
N PHE A 210 4.18 -15.75 12.48
CA PHE A 210 3.55 -14.78 13.38
C PHE A 210 4.57 -13.80 13.95
N ASN A 211 5.80 -14.24 14.29
CA ASN A 211 6.85 -13.34 14.77
C ASN A 211 7.28 -12.33 13.70
N VAL A 212 7.34 -12.77 12.45
CA VAL A 212 7.66 -11.89 11.31
C VAL A 212 6.55 -10.85 11.10
N PHE A 213 5.29 -11.28 11.16
CA PHE A 213 4.15 -10.37 11.03
C PHE A 213 4.04 -9.39 12.20
N LEU A 214 4.33 -9.82 13.43
CA LEU A 214 4.35 -8.91 14.57
C LEU A 214 5.39 -7.79 14.38
N ALA A 215 6.59 -8.11 13.89
CA ALA A 215 7.59 -7.10 13.56
C ALA A 215 7.08 -6.14 12.47
N ALA A 216 6.41 -6.66 11.43
CA ALA A 216 5.79 -5.84 10.40
C ALA A 216 4.73 -4.87 10.97
N PHE A 217 3.92 -5.32 11.92
CA PHE A 217 2.80 -4.55 12.48
C PHE A 217 3.23 -3.50 13.51
N ASP A 218 4.26 -3.81 14.30
CA ASP A 218 4.73 -2.93 15.37
C ASP A 218 5.87 -2.02 14.93
N GLU A 219 6.84 -2.55 14.18
CA GLU A 219 8.02 -1.82 13.73
C GLU A 219 7.91 -1.34 12.28
N GLY A 220 6.89 -1.79 11.54
CA GLY A 220 6.67 -1.44 10.13
C GLY A 220 7.74 -1.96 9.19
N ARG A 221 8.43 -3.05 9.55
CA ARG A 221 9.46 -3.66 8.73
C ARG A 221 9.43 -5.20 8.79
N ILE A 222 9.79 -5.81 7.67
CA ILE A 222 10.04 -7.24 7.59
C ILE A 222 11.52 -7.43 7.21
N THR A 223 12.22 -8.30 7.94
CA THR A 223 13.57 -8.71 7.56
C THR A 223 13.47 -9.97 6.71
N ASP A 224 14.02 -9.91 5.48
CA ASP A 224 14.07 -11.07 4.60
C ASP A 224 15.12 -12.08 5.04
N GLY A 225 15.11 -13.28 4.44
CA GLY A 225 16.02 -14.38 4.79
C GLY A 225 17.51 -14.08 4.56
N ILE A 226 17.86 -13.03 3.82
CA ILE A 226 19.24 -12.58 3.59
C ILE A 226 19.64 -11.39 4.46
N GLY A 227 18.72 -10.88 5.29
CA GLY A 227 18.96 -9.82 6.27
C GLY A 227 18.62 -8.41 5.81
N ASN A 228 17.95 -8.24 4.66
CA ASN A 228 17.48 -6.92 4.25
C ASN A 228 16.20 -6.55 4.99
N ALA A 229 16.14 -5.32 5.48
CA ALA A 229 14.93 -4.75 6.04
C ALA A 229 14.05 -4.16 4.92
N ILE A 230 12.81 -4.60 4.84
CA ILE A 230 11.78 -4.10 3.90
C ILE A 230 10.82 -3.21 4.68
N ASP A 231 10.69 -1.96 4.25
CA ASP A 231 9.77 -0.99 4.86
C ASP A 231 8.32 -1.32 4.51
N CYS A 232 7.49 -1.52 5.54
CA CYS A 232 6.06 -1.79 5.45
C CYS A 232 5.21 -0.62 5.98
N SER A 233 5.81 0.52 6.31
CA SER A 233 5.14 1.65 6.96
C SER A 233 4.03 2.27 6.10
N ASN A 234 4.09 2.08 4.79
CA ASN A 234 3.10 2.57 3.84
C ASN A 234 2.08 1.51 3.40
N ALA A 235 2.25 0.27 3.85
CA ALA A 235 1.34 -0.83 3.56
C ALA A 235 0.11 -0.82 4.49
N ILE A 236 -0.95 -1.46 4.02
CA ILE A 236 -2.13 -1.81 4.82
C ILE A 236 -2.19 -3.31 4.89
N PHE A 237 -2.19 -3.86 6.10
CA PHE A 237 -2.34 -5.30 6.32
C PHE A 237 -3.80 -5.62 6.65
N VAL A 238 -4.34 -6.59 5.95
CA VAL A 238 -5.65 -7.20 6.22
C VAL A 238 -5.43 -8.68 6.45
N LEU A 239 -5.77 -9.13 7.63
CA LEU A 239 -5.76 -10.53 8.00
C LEU A 239 -7.19 -11.03 8.00
N THR A 240 -7.46 -12.21 7.46
CA THR A 240 -8.76 -12.85 7.60
C THR A 240 -8.64 -14.12 8.44
N SER A 241 -9.68 -14.41 9.18
CA SER A 241 -9.82 -15.68 9.89
C SER A 241 -11.26 -16.14 9.91
N ASN A 242 -11.43 -17.46 9.89
CA ASN A 242 -12.72 -18.11 10.05
C ASN A 242 -12.96 -18.57 11.51
N LEU A 243 -12.01 -18.32 12.41
CA LEU A 243 -12.15 -18.62 13.84
C LEU A 243 -13.27 -17.77 14.45
N GLY A 244 -14.07 -18.38 15.33
CA GLY A 244 -15.21 -17.71 15.96
C GLY A 244 -16.51 -17.73 15.15
N ALA A 245 -16.50 -18.21 13.91
CA ALA A 245 -17.68 -18.31 13.06
C ALA A 245 -18.83 -19.15 13.66
N PHE A 246 -18.52 -20.01 14.62
CA PHE A 246 -19.48 -20.91 15.27
C PHE A 246 -19.97 -20.42 16.64
N ARG A 247 -19.42 -19.33 17.19
CA ARG A 247 -19.94 -18.71 18.42
C ARG A 247 -20.85 -17.53 18.05
N ARG A 248 -22.08 -17.83 17.62
CA ARG A 248 -23.17 -16.85 17.69
C ARG A 248 -23.70 -16.86 19.13
N GLU A 249 -23.25 -15.96 19.96
CA GLU A 249 -24.09 -15.53 21.07
C GLU A 249 -25.26 -14.72 20.50
N PRO A 250 -26.50 -14.98 20.91
CA PRO A 250 -27.65 -14.19 20.48
C PRO A 250 -27.45 -12.75 20.98
N GLY A 251 -27.16 -11.82 20.08
CA GLY A 251 -26.96 -10.40 20.40
C GLY A 251 -25.56 -9.84 20.13
N ALA A 252 -24.56 -10.64 19.81
CA ALA A 252 -23.27 -10.11 19.34
C ALA A 252 -23.39 -9.72 17.86
N VAL A 253 -23.35 -8.42 17.61
CA VAL A 253 -23.17 -7.87 16.26
C VAL A 253 -21.78 -8.30 15.79
N GLY A 254 -21.74 -9.29 14.89
CA GLY A 254 -20.52 -9.96 14.51
C GLY A 254 -19.59 -9.13 13.65
N PHE A 255 -18.34 -9.38 13.89
CA PHE A 255 -17.25 -9.37 12.93
C PHE A 255 -16.75 -10.78 12.78
#